data_b82236b4d541eb3320151eceff80de82
#
_entry.id   b82236b4d541eb3320151eceff80de82
#
_cell.length_a   1.000
_cell.length_b   1.000
_cell.length_c   1.000
_cell.angle_alpha   90.00
_cell.angle_beta   90.00
_cell.angle_gamma   90.00
#
_symmetry.space_group_name_H-M   'P 1'
#
loop_
_entity.id
_entity.type
_entity.pdbx_description
1 polymer ?
#
loop_
_entity_poly.entity_id
_entity_poly.type
_entity_poly.pdbx_seq_one_letter_code
_entity_poly.pdbx_strand_id
1 'polypeptide(L)'
;MNAHGLSAEKLKIKPQKILIIGTLGSGKTTVAQRLARDTGFPYTSIDDCRIRYGDGTMYGEEHAWDHFLAICRKPAPGILEFCGMGPNVEEVRDDLLLSRIPVSVIWLVLPLDTCIARASKRQRKIPFPFPWAPIAYSVPLIHDEIEFAWDSIWSREPHFHATRQEFSGTASVDEMYSAIREICSSPE
;
A
#
# COMPACT_ATOMS: atom_id res chain seq x y z
N MET A 1 17.60 -40.09 2.17
CA MET A 1 17.03 -39.05 3.05
C MET A 1 16.34 -38.05 2.14
N ASN A 2 15.02 -38.15 2.00
CA ASN A 2 14.24 -37.31 1.09
C ASN A 2 13.86 -36.02 1.82
N ALA A 3 14.46 -34.90 1.42
CA ALA A 3 13.99 -33.58 1.77
C ALA A 3 12.69 -33.32 1.00
N HIS A 4 11.54 -33.54 1.63
CA HIS A 4 10.26 -33.11 1.12
C HIS A 4 10.24 -31.58 1.22
N GLY A 5 10.51 -30.90 0.10
CA GLY A 5 10.20 -29.50 -0.07
C GLY A 5 8.69 -29.33 0.04
N LEU A 6 8.21 -28.86 1.17
CA LEU A 6 6.85 -28.35 1.33
C LEU A 6 6.71 -27.17 0.37
N SER A 7 6.15 -27.44 -0.81
CA SER A 7 5.64 -26.38 -1.70
C SER A 7 4.54 -25.67 -0.92
N ALA A 8 4.82 -24.48 -0.41
CA ALA A 8 3.80 -23.65 0.21
C ALA A 8 2.66 -23.46 -0.82
N GLU A 9 1.49 -23.98 -0.52
CA GLU A 9 0.33 -23.87 -1.38
C GLU A 9 0.01 -22.38 -1.53
N LYS A 10 0.08 -21.86 -2.77
CA LYS A 10 -0.19 -20.46 -3.03
C LYS A 10 -1.62 -20.11 -2.63
N LEU A 11 -1.77 -19.00 -1.95
CA LEU A 11 -3.08 -18.47 -1.58
C LEU A 11 -3.92 -18.21 -2.84
N LYS A 12 -5.03 -18.90 -2.97
CA LYS A 12 -5.96 -18.75 -4.10
C LYS A 12 -6.93 -17.61 -3.80
N ILE A 13 -6.64 -16.42 -4.32
CA ILE A 13 -7.59 -15.30 -4.37
C ILE A 13 -7.97 -15.01 -5.82
N LYS A 14 -9.16 -14.43 -6.02
CA LYS A 14 -9.58 -14.00 -7.37
C LYS A 14 -8.59 -12.96 -7.92
N PRO A 15 -8.32 -12.97 -9.25
CA PRO A 15 -7.48 -11.93 -9.87
C PRO A 15 -8.05 -10.54 -9.61
N GLN A 16 -7.29 -9.71 -8.89
CA GLN A 16 -7.68 -8.35 -8.52
C GLN A 16 -6.45 -7.47 -8.30
N LYS A 17 -6.65 -6.17 -8.24
CA LYS A 17 -5.68 -5.25 -7.65
C LYS A 17 -5.99 -5.04 -6.18
N ILE A 18 -4.96 -5.09 -5.35
CA ILE A 18 -5.06 -4.83 -3.92
C ILE A 18 -4.19 -3.62 -3.62
N LEU A 19 -4.81 -2.49 -3.33
CA LEU A 19 -4.13 -1.29 -2.92
C LEU A 19 -4.10 -1.21 -1.39
N ILE A 20 -2.91 -1.17 -0.81
CA ILE A 20 -2.72 -1.03 0.63
C ILE A 20 -2.24 0.40 0.91
N ILE A 21 -3.05 1.14 1.69
CA ILE A 21 -2.77 2.51 2.11
C ILE A 21 -2.61 2.65 3.62
N GLY A 22 -2.07 3.75 4.09
CA GLY A 22 -1.88 4.05 5.51
C GLY A 22 -0.66 4.94 5.76
N THR A 23 -0.53 5.48 6.97
CA THR A 23 0.55 6.40 7.32
C THR A 23 1.92 5.71 7.43
N LEU A 24 2.98 6.49 7.58
CA LEU A 24 4.33 5.97 7.83
C LEU A 24 4.34 5.11 9.10
N GLY A 25 5.00 3.95 9.05
CA GLY A 25 5.06 3.04 10.19
C GLY A 25 3.86 2.13 10.41
N SER A 26 2.77 2.25 9.61
CA SER A 26 1.58 1.40 9.75
C SER A 26 1.79 -0.07 9.36
N GLY A 27 2.92 -0.44 8.75
CA GLY A 27 3.22 -1.83 8.37
C GLY A 27 2.80 -2.24 6.97
N LYS A 28 2.28 -1.31 6.16
CA LYS A 28 1.87 -1.53 4.75
C LYS A 28 2.82 -2.41 3.96
N THR A 29 4.07 -1.99 3.88
CA THR A 29 5.11 -2.67 3.08
C THR A 29 5.29 -4.12 3.51
N THR A 30 5.31 -4.39 4.81
CA THR A 30 5.50 -5.75 5.34
C THR A 30 4.34 -6.66 4.97
N VAL A 31 3.10 -6.17 5.14
CA VAL A 31 1.88 -6.92 4.81
C VAL A 31 1.75 -7.10 3.29
N ALA A 32 1.97 -6.03 2.51
CA ALA A 32 1.88 -6.06 1.04
C ALA A 32 2.87 -7.04 0.42
N GLN A 33 4.12 -7.03 0.85
CA GLN A 33 5.16 -7.95 0.37
C GLN A 33 4.88 -9.40 0.75
N ARG A 34 4.31 -9.64 1.95
CA ARG A 34 3.90 -10.98 2.35
C ARG A 34 2.75 -11.48 1.50
N LEU A 35 1.74 -10.64 1.28
CA LEU A 35 0.59 -10.97 0.42
C LEU A 35 1.04 -11.28 -1.02
N ALA A 36 1.98 -10.50 -1.56
CA ALA A 36 2.54 -10.73 -2.88
C ALA A 36 3.26 -12.09 -3.00
N ARG A 37 4.03 -12.48 -1.99
CA ARG A 37 4.70 -13.80 -1.96
C ARG A 37 3.68 -14.95 -1.93
N ASP A 38 2.66 -14.82 -1.11
CA ASP A 38 1.70 -15.90 -0.88
C ASP A 38 0.70 -16.05 -2.04
N THR A 39 0.36 -14.94 -2.72
CA THR A 39 -0.52 -14.96 -3.90
C THR A 39 0.22 -15.20 -5.21
N GLY A 40 1.49 -14.79 -5.26
CA GLY A 40 2.27 -14.71 -6.50
C GLY A 40 1.93 -13.49 -7.36
N PHE A 41 1.14 -12.54 -6.86
CA PHE A 41 0.88 -11.28 -7.56
C PHE A 41 2.10 -10.35 -7.47
N PRO A 42 2.44 -9.61 -8.54
CA PRO A 42 3.51 -8.64 -8.49
C PRO A 42 3.22 -7.54 -7.47
N TYR A 43 4.26 -7.14 -6.72
CA TYR A 43 4.21 -6.03 -5.78
C TYR A 43 4.86 -4.79 -6.39
N THR A 44 4.24 -3.63 -6.19
CA THR A 44 4.77 -2.33 -6.57
C THR A 44 4.39 -1.28 -5.52
N SER A 45 5.37 -0.54 -5.01
CA SER A 45 5.15 0.65 -4.18
C SER A 45 5.67 1.89 -4.87
N ILE A 46 5.08 3.06 -4.53
CA ILE A 46 5.62 4.34 -5.00
C ILE A 46 7.06 4.54 -4.51
N ASP A 47 7.40 4.06 -3.31
CA ASP A 47 8.75 4.16 -2.77
C ASP A 47 9.75 3.32 -3.58
N ASP A 48 9.36 2.13 -4.07
CA ASP A 48 10.21 1.34 -4.96
C ASP A 48 10.36 1.99 -6.33
N CYS A 49 9.32 2.65 -6.84
CA CYS A 49 9.40 3.46 -8.05
C CYS A 49 10.36 4.63 -7.87
N ARG A 50 10.30 5.36 -6.74
CA ARG A 50 11.24 6.43 -6.41
C ARG A 50 12.69 5.96 -6.35
N ILE A 51 12.95 4.80 -5.74
CA ILE A 51 14.29 4.23 -5.65
C ILE A 51 14.81 3.82 -7.03
N ARG A 52 13.95 3.34 -7.89
CA ARG A 52 14.33 2.80 -9.21
C ARG A 52 14.42 3.86 -10.28
N TYR A 53 13.56 4.86 -10.25
CA TYR A 53 13.37 5.83 -11.33
C TYR A 53 13.56 7.28 -10.87
N GLY A 54 13.51 7.55 -9.57
CA GLY A 54 13.73 8.87 -8.99
C GLY A 54 15.21 9.17 -8.77
N ASP A 55 15.56 10.45 -8.77
CA ASP A 55 16.90 10.97 -8.51
C ASP A 55 16.91 12.05 -7.40
N GLY A 56 15.76 12.29 -6.77
CA GLY A 56 15.58 13.33 -5.77
C GLY A 56 15.25 14.71 -6.35
N THR A 57 15.03 14.82 -7.65
CA THR A 57 14.49 16.02 -8.31
C THR A 57 12.97 15.92 -8.53
N MET A 58 12.31 17.04 -8.85
CA MET A 58 10.90 17.05 -9.26
C MET A 58 10.66 16.18 -10.48
N TYR A 59 11.56 16.24 -11.47
CA TYR A 59 11.47 15.40 -12.66
C TYR A 59 11.57 13.91 -12.33
N GLY A 60 12.48 13.54 -11.43
CA GLY A 60 12.59 12.15 -10.95
C GLY A 60 11.35 11.70 -10.17
N GLU A 61 10.69 12.59 -9.41
CA GLU A 61 9.44 12.29 -8.72
C GLU A 61 8.29 12.06 -9.71
N GLU A 62 8.13 12.93 -10.71
CA GLU A 62 7.15 12.76 -11.80
C GLU A 62 7.37 11.42 -12.52
N HIS A 63 8.60 11.10 -12.88
CA HIS A 63 8.94 9.85 -13.54
C HIS A 63 8.62 8.61 -12.68
N ALA A 64 8.85 8.69 -11.37
CA ALA A 64 8.47 7.61 -10.44
C ALA A 64 6.95 7.42 -10.40
N TRP A 65 6.19 8.51 -10.38
CA TRP A 65 4.72 8.46 -10.43
C TRP A 65 4.20 7.94 -11.75
N ASP A 66 4.75 8.33 -12.90
CA ASP A 66 4.37 7.81 -14.21
C ASP A 66 4.46 6.28 -14.25
N HIS A 67 5.56 5.73 -13.70
CA HIS A 67 5.73 4.28 -13.61
C HIS A 67 4.70 3.62 -12.68
N PHE A 68 4.42 4.21 -11.52
CA PHE A 68 3.43 3.68 -10.59
C PHE A 68 2.01 3.71 -11.20
N LEU A 69 1.61 4.83 -11.80
CA LEU A 69 0.33 5.02 -12.46
C LEU A 69 0.14 4.06 -13.64
N ALA A 70 1.18 3.85 -14.44
CA ALA A 70 1.15 2.85 -15.53
C ALA A 70 0.87 1.42 -15.00
N ILE A 71 1.38 1.05 -13.81
CA ILE A 71 1.05 -0.22 -13.16
C ILE A 71 -0.39 -0.23 -12.63
N CYS A 72 -0.87 0.90 -12.08
CA CYS A 72 -2.27 1.04 -11.66
C CYS A 72 -3.24 0.80 -12.82
N ARG A 73 -2.96 1.34 -14.00
CA ARG A 73 -3.78 1.22 -15.22
C ARG A 73 -3.74 -0.16 -15.88
N LYS A 74 -2.67 -0.92 -15.67
CA LYS A 74 -2.45 -2.19 -16.36
C LYS A 74 -3.56 -3.21 -16.03
N PRO A 75 -4.20 -3.89 -17.00
CA PRO A 75 -5.26 -4.87 -16.76
C PRO A 75 -4.68 -6.22 -16.28
N ALA A 76 -4.04 -6.21 -15.12
CA ALA A 76 -3.39 -7.38 -14.50
C ALA A 76 -3.49 -7.29 -12.97
N PRO A 77 -3.62 -8.44 -12.28
CA PRO A 77 -3.61 -8.48 -10.82
C PRO A 77 -2.30 -7.91 -10.26
N GLY A 78 -2.35 -7.33 -9.07
CA GLY A 78 -1.17 -6.79 -8.42
C GLY A 78 -1.44 -6.30 -7.00
N ILE A 79 -0.37 -6.25 -6.21
CA ILE A 79 -0.36 -5.64 -4.88
C ILE A 79 0.32 -4.28 -5.02
N LEU A 80 -0.41 -3.23 -4.69
CA LEU A 80 0.01 -1.85 -4.82
C LEU A 80 0.13 -1.20 -3.43
N GLU A 81 1.07 -0.28 -3.28
CA GLU A 81 1.28 0.42 -2.02
C GLU A 81 1.68 1.88 -2.22
N PHE A 82 0.98 2.78 -1.54
CA PHE A 82 1.41 4.16 -1.28
C PHE A 82 0.75 4.68 0.01
N CYS A 83 0.94 5.93 0.38
CA CYS A 83 0.33 6.45 1.61
C CYS A 83 -1.20 6.56 1.51
N GLY A 84 -1.77 6.79 0.35
CA GLY A 84 -3.23 6.93 0.15
C GLY A 84 -3.71 8.37 0.05
N MET A 85 -2.79 9.33 0.04
CA MET A 85 -3.05 10.77 -0.03
C MET A 85 -2.03 11.47 -0.95
N GLY A 86 -2.22 12.75 -1.18
CA GLY A 86 -1.31 13.61 -1.95
C GLY A 86 -1.85 13.98 -3.33
N PRO A 87 -1.07 14.72 -4.13
CA PRO A 87 -1.56 15.30 -5.37
C PRO A 87 -2.01 14.29 -6.43
N ASN A 88 -1.44 13.08 -6.40
CA ASN A 88 -1.73 12.04 -7.40
C ASN A 88 -2.85 11.06 -6.97
N VAL A 89 -3.55 11.32 -5.86
CA VAL A 89 -4.54 10.38 -5.30
C VAL A 89 -5.71 10.12 -6.27
N GLU A 90 -6.18 11.16 -6.95
CA GLU A 90 -7.25 11.04 -7.94
C GLU A 90 -6.80 10.30 -9.19
N GLU A 91 -5.57 10.54 -9.66
CA GLU A 91 -5.00 9.83 -10.79
C GLU A 91 -4.82 8.33 -10.49
N VAL A 92 -4.41 7.98 -9.28
CA VAL A 92 -4.34 6.58 -8.85
C VAL A 92 -5.72 5.92 -8.89
N ARG A 93 -6.77 6.60 -8.37
CA ARG A 93 -8.15 6.11 -8.46
C ARG A 93 -8.56 5.88 -9.92
N ASP A 94 -8.36 6.87 -10.77
CA ASP A 94 -8.80 6.83 -12.17
C ASP A 94 -8.06 5.73 -12.95
N ASP A 95 -6.76 5.57 -12.72
CA ASP A 95 -5.97 4.52 -13.36
C ASP A 95 -6.32 3.11 -12.86
N LEU A 96 -6.69 2.97 -11.60
CA LEU A 96 -7.24 1.73 -11.09
C LEU A 96 -8.57 1.37 -11.77
N LEU A 97 -9.47 2.33 -11.96
CA LEU A 97 -10.72 2.14 -12.69
C LEU A 97 -10.48 1.77 -14.15
N LEU A 98 -9.52 2.43 -14.82
CA LEU A 98 -9.12 2.12 -16.20
C LEU A 98 -8.54 0.71 -16.36
N SER A 99 -8.05 0.10 -15.29
CA SER A 99 -7.56 -1.28 -15.33
C SER A 99 -8.63 -2.32 -15.61
N ARG A 100 -9.90 -2.01 -15.33
CA ARG A 100 -11.09 -2.85 -15.55
C ARG A 100 -11.05 -4.22 -14.86
N ILE A 101 -10.28 -4.35 -13.80
CA ILE A 101 -10.30 -5.54 -12.94
C ILE A 101 -10.76 -5.13 -11.53
N PRO A 102 -11.27 -6.07 -10.72
CA PRO A 102 -11.70 -5.77 -9.36
C PRO A 102 -10.58 -5.10 -8.55
N VAL A 103 -10.94 -4.12 -7.73
CA VAL A 103 -10.00 -3.37 -6.89
C VAL A 103 -10.45 -3.43 -5.44
N SER A 104 -9.56 -3.91 -4.57
CA SER A 104 -9.69 -3.79 -3.12
C SER A 104 -8.77 -2.69 -2.63
N VAL A 105 -9.31 -1.71 -1.91
CA VAL A 105 -8.53 -0.66 -1.23
C VAL A 105 -8.58 -0.91 0.27
N ILE A 106 -7.43 -1.13 0.89
CA ILE A 106 -7.33 -1.49 2.30
C ILE A 106 -6.50 -0.44 3.03
N TRP A 107 -7.15 0.28 3.95
CA TRP A 107 -6.48 1.25 4.80
C TRP A 107 -6.08 0.62 6.13
N LEU A 108 -4.75 0.53 6.37
CA LEU A 108 -4.20 0.04 7.64
C LEU A 108 -4.09 1.19 8.64
N VAL A 109 -4.89 1.13 9.70
CA VAL A 109 -4.93 2.12 10.77
C VAL A 109 -4.31 1.55 12.04
N LEU A 110 -3.28 2.23 12.57
CA LEU A 110 -2.65 1.93 13.84
C LEU A 110 -2.57 3.21 14.68
N PRO A 111 -2.44 3.10 16.03
CA PRO A 111 -2.19 4.26 16.87
C PRO A 111 -0.97 5.06 16.39
N LEU A 112 -1.11 6.39 16.35
CA LEU A 112 -0.08 7.28 15.81
C LEU A 112 1.27 7.14 16.53
N ASP A 113 1.26 6.98 17.86
CA ASP A 113 2.48 6.76 18.66
C ASP A 113 3.23 5.51 18.21
N THR A 114 2.51 4.42 17.88
CA THR A 114 3.09 3.20 17.34
C THR A 114 3.69 3.46 15.95
N CYS A 115 2.99 4.20 15.11
CA CYS A 115 3.46 4.58 13.77
C CYS A 115 4.72 5.46 13.86
N ILE A 116 4.75 6.45 14.73
CA ILE A 116 5.90 7.32 15.00
C ILE A 116 7.10 6.48 15.47
N ALA A 117 6.90 5.63 16.48
CA ALA A 117 7.96 4.79 17.03
C ALA A 117 8.56 3.83 15.99
N ARG A 118 7.73 3.25 15.10
CA ARG A 118 8.17 2.38 14.02
C ARG A 118 8.87 3.16 12.89
N ALA A 119 8.31 4.29 12.47
CA ALA A 119 8.86 5.12 11.40
C ALA A 119 10.22 5.73 11.78
N SER A 120 10.39 6.17 13.05
CA SER A 120 11.65 6.74 13.54
C SER A 120 12.83 5.76 13.54
N LYS A 121 12.56 4.46 13.52
CA LYS A 121 13.59 3.41 13.43
C LYS A 121 13.99 3.06 12.00
N ARG A 122 13.28 3.60 10.99
CA ARG A 122 13.58 3.30 9.58
C ARG A 122 14.83 4.04 9.12
N GLN A 123 15.72 3.32 8.43
CA GLN A 123 16.93 3.86 7.81
C GLN A 123 16.85 3.95 6.28
N ARG A 124 15.70 3.62 5.68
CA ARG A 124 15.56 3.61 4.23
C ARG A 124 15.66 5.04 3.67
N LYS A 125 16.65 5.28 2.84
CA LYS A 125 16.78 6.54 2.09
C LYS A 125 16.00 6.40 0.78
N ILE A 126 14.95 7.20 0.65
CA ILE A 126 14.12 7.26 -0.56
C ILE A 126 14.44 8.61 -1.22
N PRO A 127 14.81 8.63 -2.52
CA PRO A 127 14.94 9.88 -3.24
C PRO A 127 13.62 10.64 -3.22
N PHE A 128 13.65 11.88 -2.75
CA PHE A 128 12.48 12.74 -2.67
C PHE A 128 12.90 14.19 -2.88
N PRO A 129 12.15 14.99 -3.67
CA PRO A 129 12.59 16.33 -4.06
C PRO A 129 12.49 17.38 -2.93
N PHE A 130 11.81 17.04 -1.84
CA PHE A 130 11.65 17.96 -0.70
C PHE A 130 12.34 17.43 0.55
N PRO A 131 12.76 18.32 1.46
CA PRO A 131 13.27 17.89 2.76
C PRO A 131 12.20 17.14 3.54
N TRP A 132 12.58 16.02 4.14
CA TRP A 132 11.70 15.26 5.01
C TRP A 132 11.42 16.04 6.29
N ALA A 133 10.14 16.27 6.58
CA ALA A 133 9.74 16.83 7.86
C ALA A 133 9.97 15.80 9.00
N PRO A 134 10.13 16.25 10.26
CA PRO A 134 10.28 15.35 11.41
C PRO A 134 9.13 14.32 11.46
N ILE A 135 9.46 13.07 11.76
CA ILE A 135 8.49 11.97 11.79
C ILE A 135 7.31 12.24 12.73
N ALA A 136 7.58 12.80 13.91
CA ALA A 136 6.54 13.15 14.88
C ALA A 136 5.51 14.16 14.34
N TYR A 137 5.90 14.98 13.38
CA TYR A 137 5.01 15.94 12.70
C TYR A 137 4.35 15.32 11.45
N SER A 138 5.14 14.59 10.64
CA SER A 138 4.67 14.03 9.38
C SER A 138 3.61 12.95 9.57
N VAL A 139 3.74 12.10 10.60
CA VAL A 139 2.84 10.96 10.80
C VAL A 139 1.40 11.41 11.08
N PRO A 140 1.12 12.32 12.01
CA PRO A 140 -0.24 12.85 12.21
C PRO A 140 -0.79 13.54 10.96
N LEU A 141 -0.01 14.44 10.35
CA LEU A 141 -0.43 15.15 9.15
C LEU A 141 -0.82 14.21 7.99
N ILE A 142 0.03 13.21 7.71
CA ILE A 142 -0.27 12.21 6.68
C ILE A 142 -1.51 11.39 7.05
N HIS A 143 -1.72 11.09 8.33
CA HIS A 143 -2.91 10.36 8.77
C HIS A 143 -4.19 11.15 8.51
N ASP A 144 -4.22 12.43 8.89
CA ASP A 144 -5.37 13.32 8.67
C ASP A 144 -5.68 13.49 7.17
N GLU A 145 -4.65 13.63 6.34
CA GLU A 145 -4.79 13.71 4.89
C GLU A 145 -5.31 12.40 4.26
N ILE A 146 -4.91 11.24 4.81
CA ILE A 146 -5.45 9.94 4.39
C ILE A 146 -6.93 9.85 4.79
N GLU A 147 -7.30 10.30 5.99
CA GLU A 147 -8.69 10.29 6.46
C GLU A 147 -9.57 11.15 5.53
N PHE A 148 -9.10 12.34 5.17
CA PHE A 148 -9.79 13.19 4.19
C PHE A 148 -9.93 12.50 2.82
N ALA A 149 -8.85 11.90 2.28
CA ALA A 149 -8.89 11.18 1.03
C ALA A 149 -9.78 9.91 1.10
N TRP A 150 -9.81 9.25 2.26
CA TRP A 150 -10.69 8.11 2.50
C TRP A 150 -12.15 8.50 2.37
N ASP A 151 -12.56 9.57 3.06
CA ASP A 151 -13.94 10.03 3.08
C ASP A 151 -14.40 10.67 1.78
N SER A 152 -13.46 11.24 1.00
CA SER A 152 -13.79 11.96 -0.24
C SER A 152 -13.61 11.12 -1.51
N ILE A 153 -12.72 10.13 -1.51
CA ILE A 153 -12.31 9.39 -2.71
C ILE A 153 -12.49 7.89 -2.51
N TRP A 154 -11.74 7.27 -1.57
CA TRP A 154 -11.60 5.81 -1.53
C TRP A 154 -12.88 5.09 -1.14
N SER A 155 -13.56 5.52 -0.08
CA SER A 155 -14.79 4.90 0.42
C SER A 155 -16.02 5.24 -0.42
N ARG A 156 -15.93 6.26 -1.26
CA ARG A 156 -17.03 6.72 -2.13
C ARG A 156 -17.01 6.12 -3.52
N GLU A 157 -15.92 5.49 -3.93
CA GLU A 157 -15.84 4.87 -5.25
C GLU A 157 -16.60 3.53 -5.27
N PRO A 158 -17.75 3.46 -5.95
CA PRO A 158 -18.64 2.30 -5.87
C PRO A 158 -18.05 1.03 -6.54
N HIS A 159 -17.01 1.17 -7.34
CA HIS A 159 -16.34 0.06 -8.00
C HIS A 159 -15.18 -0.52 -7.18
N PHE A 160 -14.89 0.06 -6.01
CA PHE A 160 -13.85 -0.43 -5.12
C PHE A 160 -14.46 -1.15 -3.92
N HIS A 161 -13.85 -2.27 -3.56
CA HIS A 161 -14.07 -2.85 -2.24
C HIS A 161 -13.15 -2.15 -1.24
N ALA A 162 -13.64 -1.08 -0.63
CA ALA A 162 -12.87 -0.24 0.30
C ALA A 162 -13.07 -0.70 1.75
N THR A 163 -12.00 -1.05 2.46
CA THR A 163 -12.03 -1.50 3.85
C THR A 163 -11.02 -0.72 4.70
N ARG A 164 -11.50 -0.06 5.76
CA ARG A 164 -10.67 0.52 6.82
C ARG A 164 -10.46 -0.55 7.90
N GLN A 165 -9.22 -0.97 8.09
CA GLN A 165 -8.86 -2.00 9.05
C GLN A 165 -8.04 -1.41 10.19
N GLU A 166 -8.62 -1.40 11.39
CA GLU A 166 -7.97 -0.88 12.60
C GLU A 166 -7.27 -1.99 13.38
N PHE A 167 -6.10 -1.66 13.89
CA PHE A 167 -5.28 -2.57 14.70
C PHE A 167 -4.84 -1.89 15.98
N SER A 168 -4.66 -2.68 17.04
CA SER A 168 -4.02 -2.20 18.26
C SER A 168 -2.53 -1.88 18.04
N GLY A 169 -1.94 -1.05 18.91
CA GLY A 169 -0.51 -0.72 18.85
C GLY A 169 0.41 -1.93 19.06
N THR A 170 -0.10 -3.00 19.66
CA THR A 170 0.59 -4.26 19.92
C THR A 170 0.38 -5.31 18.82
N ALA A 171 -0.45 -5.01 17.82
CA ALA A 171 -0.74 -5.96 16.75
C ALA A 171 0.54 -6.42 16.05
N SER A 172 0.70 -7.74 15.96
CA SER A 172 1.79 -8.38 15.25
C SER A 172 1.58 -8.33 13.73
N VAL A 173 2.66 -8.53 12.98
CA VAL A 173 2.56 -8.64 11.51
C VAL A 173 1.67 -9.82 11.10
N ASP A 174 1.68 -10.92 11.87
CA ASP A 174 0.88 -12.10 11.57
C ASP A 174 -0.61 -11.83 11.74
N GLU A 175 -1.01 -11.11 12.79
CA GLU A 175 -2.41 -10.68 13.00
C GLU A 175 -2.87 -9.74 11.88
N MET A 176 -2.06 -8.73 11.56
CA MET A 176 -2.37 -7.80 10.48
C MET A 176 -2.50 -8.52 9.13
N TYR A 177 -1.55 -9.40 8.82
CA TYR A 177 -1.57 -10.17 7.59
C TYR A 177 -2.79 -11.10 7.50
N SER A 178 -3.15 -11.79 8.60
CA SER A 178 -4.29 -12.71 8.62
C SER A 178 -5.60 -11.98 8.35
N ALA A 179 -5.81 -10.80 8.96
CA ALA A 179 -6.98 -9.98 8.73
C ALA A 179 -7.08 -9.51 7.25
N ILE A 180 -5.96 -9.04 6.68
CA ILE A 180 -5.92 -8.59 5.28
C ILE A 180 -6.16 -9.75 4.30
N ARG A 181 -5.57 -10.91 4.59
CA ARG A 181 -5.80 -12.12 3.79
C ARG A 181 -7.28 -12.51 3.77
N GLU A 182 -7.96 -12.43 4.90
CA GLU A 182 -9.38 -12.73 5.02
C GLU A 182 -10.23 -11.78 4.17
N ILE A 183 -9.98 -10.46 4.25
CA ILE A 183 -10.62 -9.45 3.41
C ILE A 183 -10.45 -9.77 1.92
N CYS A 184 -9.23 -10.09 1.48
CA CYS A 184 -8.92 -10.38 0.08
C CYS A 184 -9.51 -11.71 -0.42
N SER A 185 -9.84 -12.63 0.47
CA SER A 185 -10.33 -13.98 0.14
C SER A 185 -11.86 -14.10 0.22
N SER A 186 -12.53 -13.11 0.81
CA SER A 186 -14.00 -13.12 0.93
C SER A 186 -14.66 -13.09 -0.44
N PRO A 187 -15.58 -14.02 -0.73
CA PRO A 187 -16.38 -13.95 -1.95
C PRO A 187 -17.35 -12.76 -1.84
N GLU A 188 -17.38 -11.92 -2.86
CA GLU A 188 -18.54 -11.07 -3.12
C GLU A 188 -19.73 -11.89 -3.64
#